data_b1e7f286d63b069ec52d1053c5754510
#
_entry.id   b1e7f286d63b069ec52d1053c5754510
#
_cell.length_a   1.000
_cell.length_b   1.000
_cell.length_c   1.000
_cell.angle_alpha   90.00
_cell.angle_beta   90.00
_cell.angle_gamma   90.00
#
_symmetry.space_group_name_H-M   'P 1'
#
loop_
_entity.id
_entity.type
_entity.pdbx_description
1 polymer ?
#
loop_
_entity_poly.entity_id
_entity_poly.type
_entity_poly.pdbx_seq_one_letter_code
_entity_poly.pdbx_strand_id
1 'polypeptide(L)'
;FSFAFVQLKLMEGSAKIISLIARDENQHLAITQNILNKWRSGDDPEMKEIMKEEEEWTYKMFDNAVNEEKRWADYLFKDGSMIGLNDKLLQQYVEWIANRRLKAIGLKPQYDISASNNPLPWTQHWISSKGLQVAPQETEVESYVVGGIKQDVSKDTFSGFKL
;
A
#
# COMPACT_ATOMS: atom_id res chain seq x y z
N PHE A 1 0.06 -4.58 5.17
CA PHE A 1 -0.16 -5.98 5.55
C PHE A 1 0.90 -6.90 4.95
N SER A 2 1.03 -6.98 3.62
CA SER A 2 1.97 -7.91 2.93
C SER A 2 3.42 -7.76 3.38
N PHE A 3 3.87 -6.56 3.70
CA PHE A 3 5.23 -6.33 4.22
C PHE A 3 5.47 -6.88 5.63
N ALA A 4 4.41 -7.16 6.39
CA ALA A 4 4.56 -7.82 7.69
C ALA A 4 5.11 -9.24 7.54
N PHE A 5 4.77 -9.95 6.46
CA PHE A 5 5.31 -11.28 6.19
C PHE A 5 6.82 -11.23 5.95
N VAL A 6 7.31 -10.23 5.21
CA VAL A 6 8.77 -10.06 5.03
C VAL A 6 9.46 -9.78 6.34
N GLN A 7 8.88 -8.88 7.14
CA GLN A 7 9.43 -8.52 8.45
C GLN A 7 9.56 -9.75 9.37
N LEU A 8 8.66 -10.72 9.20
CA LEU A 8 8.66 -11.99 9.91
C LEU A 8 9.44 -13.09 9.17
N LYS A 9 10.13 -12.78 8.06
CA LYS A 9 10.82 -13.73 7.19
C LYS A 9 9.91 -14.83 6.64
N LEU A 10 8.68 -14.47 6.33
CA LEU A 10 7.67 -15.34 5.74
C LEU A 10 7.34 -14.83 4.34
N MET A 11 7.12 -15.74 3.38
CA MET A 11 6.68 -15.41 2.02
C MET A 11 7.52 -14.31 1.34
N GLU A 12 8.82 -14.30 1.54
CA GLU A 12 9.72 -13.23 1.10
C GLU A 12 9.64 -12.98 -0.42
N GLY A 13 9.51 -14.03 -1.24
CA GLY A 13 9.35 -13.91 -2.69
C GLY A 13 8.09 -13.12 -3.07
N SER A 14 6.94 -13.44 -2.45
CA SER A 14 5.68 -12.73 -2.70
C SER A 14 5.77 -11.27 -2.25
N ALA A 15 6.36 -11.03 -1.10
CA ALA A 15 6.51 -9.69 -0.58
C ALA A 15 7.47 -8.83 -1.42
N LYS A 16 8.48 -9.44 -2.03
CA LYS A 16 9.38 -8.78 -2.98
C LYS A 16 8.62 -8.32 -4.23
N ILE A 17 7.75 -9.16 -4.78
CA ILE A 17 6.86 -8.77 -5.88
C ILE A 17 5.99 -7.58 -5.48
N ILE A 18 5.36 -7.61 -4.31
CA ILE A 18 4.53 -6.52 -3.80
C ILE A 18 5.36 -5.23 -3.63
N SER A 19 6.63 -5.32 -3.20
CA SER A 19 7.48 -4.13 -3.07
C SER A 19 7.81 -3.48 -4.41
N LEU A 20 7.97 -4.27 -5.47
CA LEU A 20 8.17 -3.76 -6.83
C LEU A 20 6.90 -3.07 -7.35
N ILE A 21 5.73 -3.70 -7.14
CA ILE A 21 4.43 -3.08 -7.47
C ILE A 21 4.27 -1.76 -6.71
N ALA A 22 4.50 -1.75 -5.41
CA ALA A 22 4.37 -0.54 -4.59
C ALA A 22 5.31 0.59 -5.04
N ARG A 23 6.49 0.25 -5.55
CA ARG A 23 7.43 1.22 -6.15
C ARG A 23 6.81 1.87 -7.40
N ASP A 24 6.24 1.08 -8.28
CA ASP A 24 5.65 1.58 -9.52
C ASP A 24 4.39 2.41 -9.22
N GLU A 25 3.57 1.98 -8.27
CA GLU A 25 2.42 2.76 -7.79
C GLU A 25 2.82 4.11 -7.17
N ASN A 26 3.99 4.21 -6.53
CA ASN A 26 4.49 5.49 -6.05
C ASN A 26 4.76 6.51 -7.17
N GLN A 27 5.14 6.06 -8.37
CA GLN A 27 5.30 6.96 -9.53
C GLN A 27 3.95 7.45 -10.04
N HIS A 28 2.96 6.55 -10.18
CA HIS A 28 1.58 6.91 -10.56
C HIS A 28 1.00 7.93 -9.59
N LEU A 29 1.16 7.67 -8.30
CA LEU A 29 0.71 8.57 -7.25
C LEU A 29 1.40 9.94 -7.29
N ALA A 30 2.72 9.99 -7.50
CA ALA A 30 3.46 11.25 -7.59
C ALA A 30 3.00 12.09 -8.79
N ILE A 31 2.77 11.46 -9.95
CA ILE A 31 2.27 12.13 -11.15
C ILE A 31 0.87 12.72 -10.88
N THR A 32 -0.05 11.91 -10.36
CA THR A 32 -1.43 12.32 -10.06
C THR A 32 -1.46 13.47 -9.06
N GLN A 33 -0.71 13.37 -7.96
CA GLN A 33 -0.61 14.43 -6.95
C GLN A 33 -0.04 15.73 -7.53
N ASN A 34 0.95 15.63 -8.42
CA ASN A 34 1.52 16.80 -9.07
C ASN A 34 0.50 17.49 -10.01
N ILE A 35 -0.31 16.72 -10.74
CA ILE A 35 -1.39 17.26 -11.59
C ILE A 35 -2.41 17.99 -10.73
N LEU A 36 -2.93 17.35 -9.67
CA LEU A 36 -3.91 17.95 -8.77
C LEU A 36 -3.38 19.22 -8.09
N ASN A 37 -2.11 19.22 -7.68
CA ASN A 37 -1.47 20.41 -7.14
C ASN A 37 -1.34 21.54 -8.17
N LYS A 38 -1.00 21.24 -9.41
CA LYS A 38 -0.94 22.23 -10.48
C LYS A 38 -2.30 22.84 -10.77
N TRP A 39 -3.36 22.05 -10.78
CA TRP A 39 -4.72 22.55 -10.97
C TRP A 39 -5.16 23.44 -9.80
N ARG A 40 -4.82 23.07 -8.58
CA ARG A 40 -5.18 23.84 -7.37
C ARG A 40 -4.38 25.13 -7.20
N SER A 41 -3.09 25.12 -7.50
CA SER A 41 -2.16 26.24 -7.26
C SER A 41 -1.69 26.96 -8.50
N GLY A 42 -1.96 26.43 -9.69
CA GLY A 42 -1.53 26.97 -10.98
C GLY A 42 -2.23 28.26 -11.39
N ASP A 43 -1.92 28.74 -12.59
CA ASP A 43 -2.42 30.02 -13.10
C ASP A 43 -3.75 29.88 -13.88
N ASP A 44 -4.31 28.69 -13.97
CA ASP A 44 -5.59 28.42 -14.62
C ASP A 44 -6.76 28.70 -13.63
N PRO A 45 -7.53 29.81 -13.84
CA PRO A 45 -8.62 30.19 -12.93
C PRO A 45 -9.78 29.18 -12.94
N GLU A 46 -10.08 28.59 -14.12
CA GLU A 46 -11.17 27.61 -14.27
C GLU A 46 -10.86 26.34 -13.48
N MET A 47 -9.65 25.80 -13.62
CA MET A 47 -9.23 24.64 -12.83
C MET A 47 -9.21 24.91 -11.33
N LYS A 48 -8.80 26.09 -10.90
CA LYS A 48 -8.86 26.47 -9.47
C LYS A 48 -10.27 26.48 -8.92
N GLU A 49 -11.22 26.98 -9.68
CA GLU A 49 -12.63 27.04 -9.27
C GLU A 49 -13.22 25.63 -9.16
N ILE A 50 -13.03 24.79 -10.18
CA ILE A 50 -13.43 23.39 -10.15
C ILE A 50 -12.82 22.65 -8.96
N MET A 51 -11.53 22.81 -8.71
CA MET A 51 -10.85 22.16 -7.57
C MET A 51 -11.39 22.62 -6.22
N LYS A 52 -11.92 23.82 -6.14
CA LYS A 52 -12.56 24.35 -4.92
C LYS A 52 -13.99 23.83 -4.78
N GLU A 53 -14.75 23.80 -5.83
CA GLU A 53 -16.12 23.27 -5.84
C GLU A 53 -16.15 21.78 -5.47
N GLU A 54 -15.18 20.99 -5.99
CA GLU A 54 -15.07 19.56 -5.76
C GLU A 54 -14.35 19.19 -4.44
N GLU A 55 -13.97 20.16 -3.62
CA GLU A 55 -13.21 19.90 -2.38
C GLU A 55 -13.99 19.02 -1.39
N GLU A 56 -15.27 19.32 -1.16
CA GLU A 56 -16.11 18.53 -0.25
C GLU A 56 -16.29 17.10 -0.74
N TRP A 57 -16.48 16.92 -2.06
CA TRP A 57 -16.59 15.61 -2.67
C TRP A 57 -15.29 14.84 -2.57
N THR A 58 -14.15 15.50 -2.72
CA THR A 58 -12.83 14.91 -2.54
C THR A 58 -12.66 14.36 -1.12
N TYR A 59 -13.06 15.12 -0.10
CA TYR A 59 -13.03 14.63 1.29
C TYR A 59 -13.93 13.41 1.49
N LYS A 60 -15.12 13.39 0.91
CA LYS A 60 -16.02 12.22 0.95
C LYS A 60 -15.41 10.97 0.29
N MET A 61 -14.70 11.15 -0.83
CA MET A 61 -13.97 10.05 -1.47
C MET A 61 -12.90 9.49 -0.56
N PHE A 62 -12.10 10.35 0.08
CA PHE A 62 -11.08 9.91 1.05
C PHE A 62 -11.71 9.15 2.21
N ASP A 63 -12.83 9.66 2.75
CA ASP A 63 -13.54 9.02 3.86
C ASP A 63 -14.06 7.63 3.48
N ASN A 64 -14.66 7.50 2.31
CA ASN A 64 -15.13 6.22 1.80
C ASN A 64 -13.98 5.21 1.66
N ALA A 65 -12.87 5.62 1.04
CA ALA A 65 -11.70 4.77 0.88
C ALA A 65 -11.10 4.35 2.23
N VAL A 66 -10.96 5.29 3.18
CA VAL A 66 -10.46 4.99 4.53
C VAL A 66 -11.38 4.02 5.26
N ASN A 67 -12.70 4.20 5.15
CA ASN A 67 -13.66 3.30 5.79
C ASN A 67 -13.66 1.89 5.17
N GLU A 68 -13.42 1.77 3.87
CA GLU A 68 -13.25 0.48 3.21
C GLU A 68 -11.98 -0.22 3.66
N GLU A 69 -10.86 0.49 3.71
CA GLU A 69 -9.59 -0.04 4.19
C GLU A 69 -9.66 -0.47 5.67
N LYS A 70 -10.38 0.27 6.50
CA LYS A 70 -10.62 -0.12 7.90
C LYS A 70 -11.43 -1.42 8.01
N ARG A 71 -12.49 -1.56 7.22
CA ARG A 71 -13.27 -2.82 7.15
C ARG A 71 -12.41 -3.98 6.67
N TRP A 72 -11.52 -3.71 5.71
CA TRP A 72 -10.55 -4.71 5.27
C TRP A 72 -9.57 -5.10 6.37
N ALA A 73 -9.10 -4.15 7.19
CA ALA A 73 -8.26 -4.42 8.35
C ALA A 73 -8.99 -5.30 9.37
N ASP A 74 -10.24 -4.99 9.69
CA ASP A 74 -11.07 -5.82 10.59
C ASP A 74 -11.23 -7.24 10.06
N TYR A 75 -11.47 -7.38 8.76
CA TYR A 75 -11.57 -8.70 8.13
C TYR A 75 -10.27 -9.49 8.20
N LEU A 76 -9.13 -8.87 7.95
CA LEU A 76 -7.82 -9.52 7.99
C LEU A 76 -7.47 -10.06 9.37
N PHE A 77 -7.90 -9.36 10.42
CA PHE A 77 -7.57 -9.71 11.81
C PHE A 77 -8.73 -10.32 12.60
N LYS A 78 -9.81 -10.72 11.93
CA LYS A 78 -11.00 -11.33 12.58
C LYS A 78 -10.69 -12.58 13.41
N ASP A 79 -9.66 -13.33 13.03
CA ASP A 79 -9.24 -14.57 13.69
C ASP A 79 -8.02 -14.40 14.59
N GLY A 80 -7.53 -13.16 14.76
CA GLY A 80 -6.40 -12.82 15.62
C GLY A 80 -5.39 -11.88 14.98
N SER A 81 -4.44 -11.44 15.78
CA SER A 81 -3.40 -10.47 15.41
C SER A 81 -2.09 -11.16 15.03
N MET A 82 -1.27 -10.46 14.24
CA MET A 82 0.12 -10.85 13.98
C MET A 82 1.07 -10.17 14.98
N ILE A 83 2.28 -10.70 15.13
CA ILE A 83 3.32 -10.05 15.92
C ILE A 83 3.62 -8.67 15.33
N GLY A 84 3.40 -7.62 16.13
CA GLY A 84 3.66 -6.23 15.73
C GLY A 84 2.65 -5.61 14.76
N LEU A 85 1.54 -6.30 14.47
CA LEU A 85 0.48 -5.79 13.60
C LEU A 85 -0.90 -6.33 14.02
N ASN A 86 -1.85 -5.41 14.20
CA ASN A 86 -3.25 -5.71 14.47
C ASN A 86 -4.16 -4.76 13.68
N ASP A 87 -5.47 -4.98 13.79
CA ASP A 87 -6.52 -4.16 13.17
C ASP A 87 -6.37 -2.67 13.50
N LYS A 88 -6.23 -2.32 14.78
CA LYS A 88 -6.12 -0.94 15.25
C LYS A 88 -4.89 -0.22 14.69
N LEU A 89 -3.72 -0.86 14.73
CA LEU A 89 -2.50 -0.28 14.18
C LEU A 89 -2.61 -0.08 12.65
N LEU A 90 -3.24 -1.03 11.96
CA LEU A 90 -3.44 -0.91 10.52
C LEU A 90 -4.45 0.20 10.19
N GLN A 91 -5.54 0.33 10.93
CA GLN A 91 -6.51 1.41 10.78
C GLN A 91 -5.89 2.78 11.03
N GLN A 92 -5.10 2.93 12.10
CA GLN A 92 -4.34 4.16 12.35
C GLN A 92 -3.37 4.49 11.22
N TYR A 93 -2.73 3.47 10.67
CA TYR A 93 -1.83 3.65 9.54
C TYR A 93 -2.56 4.12 8.28
N VAL A 94 -3.76 3.61 8.00
CA VAL A 94 -4.62 4.08 6.91
C VAL A 94 -4.98 5.56 7.06
N GLU A 95 -5.41 5.98 8.26
CA GLU A 95 -5.68 7.39 8.55
C GLU A 95 -4.44 8.28 8.40
N TRP A 96 -3.30 7.82 8.87
CA TRP A 96 -2.03 8.52 8.74
C TRP A 96 -1.64 8.71 7.26
N ILE A 97 -1.77 7.66 6.44
CA ILE A 97 -1.53 7.74 5.00
C ILE A 97 -2.51 8.71 4.34
N ALA A 98 -3.81 8.64 4.67
CA ALA A 98 -4.84 9.53 4.12
C ALA A 98 -4.52 11.00 4.40
N ASN A 99 -4.15 11.35 5.63
CA ASN A 99 -3.70 12.71 5.97
C ASN A 99 -2.49 13.17 5.14
N ARG A 100 -1.55 12.29 4.89
CA ARG A 100 -0.38 12.60 4.04
C ARG A 100 -0.78 12.84 2.59
N ARG A 101 -1.74 12.06 2.06
CA ARG A 101 -2.25 12.21 0.70
C ARG A 101 -3.07 13.48 0.53
N LEU A 102 -3.95 13.78 1.48
CA LEU A 102 -4.68 15.07 1.52
C LEU A 102 -3.70 16.25 1.48
N LYS A 103 -2.70 16.24 2.36
CA LYS A 103 -1.67 17.29 2.38
C LYS A 103 -0.89 17.38 1.06
N ALA A 104 -0.58 16.25 0.43
CA ALA A 104 0.17 16.21 -0.83
C ALA A 104 -0.60 16.83 -2.01
N ILE A 105 -1.92 16.91 -1.95
CA ILE A 105 -2.78 17.59 -2.94
C ILE A 105 -3.29 18.97 -2.47
N GLY A 106 -2.68 19.52 -1.41
CA GLY A 106 -2.97 20.86 -0.90
C GLY A 106 -4.22 20.95 -0.03
N LEU A 107 -4.76 19.82 0.44
CA LEU A 107 -5.90 19.77 1.37
C LEU A 107 -5.46 19.66 2.83
N LYS A 108 -6.35 20.03 3.74
CA LYS A 108 -6.09 19.89 5.18
C LYS A 108 -6.25 18.43 5.61
N PRO A 109 -5.41 17.94 6.53
CA PRO A 109 -5.64 16.65 7.20
C PRO A 109 -7.01 16.62 7.88
N GLN A 110 -7.68 15.47 7.84
CA GLN A 110 -9.02 15.33 8.40
C GLN A 110 -9.09 14.31 9.56
N TYR A 111 -8.06 13.47 9.72
CA TYR A 111 -7.99 12.46 10.77
C TYR A 111 -7.11 12.93 11.93
N ASP A 112 -7.51 12.57 13.16
CA ASP A 112 -6.80 12.97 14.39
C ASP A 112 -5.57 12.06 14.64
N ILE A 113 -4.62 12.15 13.73
CA ILE A 113 -3.33 11.48 13.85
C ILE A 113 -2.20 12.40 13.38
N SER A 114 -1.17 12.54 14.20
CA SER A 114 -0.04 13.41 13.88
C SER A 114 0.74 12.91 12.67
N ALA A 115 1.09 13.81 11.76
CA ALA A 115 1.90 13.52 10.59
C ALA A 115 3.29 12.95 10.92
N SER A 116 3.83 13.28 12.09
CA SER A 116 5.13 12.79 12.58
C SER A 116 5.05 11.41 13.23
N ASN A 117 3.86 10.96 13.59
CA ASN A 117 3.64 9.70 14.30
C ASN A 117 3.17 8.60 13.36
N ASN A 118 4.12 8.00 12.61
CA ASN A 118 3.80 6.82 11.80
C ASN A 118 3.50 5.63 12.72
N PRO A 119 2.29 5.06 12.72
CA PRO A 119 1.95 3.90 13.55
C PRO A 119 2.74 2.64 13.22
N LEU A 120 3.23 2.54 11.98
CA LEU A 120 3.98 1.40 11.46
C LEU A 120 5.30 1.87 10.81
N PRO A 121 6.27 2.37 11.60
CA PRO A 121 7.48 3.01 11.07
C PRO A 121 8.35 2.07 10.22
N TRP A 122 8.32 0.78 10.47
CA TRP A 122 9.05 -0.23 9.71
C TRP A 122 8.58 -0.34 8.25
N THR A 123 7.33 0.06 7.94
CA THR A 123 6.80 0.04 6.56
C THR A 123 7.55 0.96 5.63
N GLN A 124 8.15 2.04 6.14
CA GLN A 124 8.91 2.99 5.32
C GLN A 124 10.11 2.37 4.63
N HIS A 125 10.73 1.40 5.26
CA HIS A 125 11.85 0.66 4.66
C HIS A 125 11.44 -0.07 3.39
N TRP A 126 10.24 -0.66 3.40
CA TRP A 126 9.72 -1.45 2.29
C TRP A 126 9.09 -0.62 1.17
N ILE A 127 8.55 0.56 1.50
CA ILE A 127 7.88 1.45 0.54
C ILE A 127 8.89 2.43 -0.10
N SER A 128 10.06 2.61 0.51
CA SER A 128 11.07 3.53 0.00
C SER A 128 11.66 3.02 -1.31
N SER A 129 11.57 3.84 -2.36
CA SER A 129 12.22 3.59 -3.66
C SER A 129 13.73 3.81 -3.65
N LYS A 130 14.33 4.15 -2.51
CA LYS A 130 15.77 4.35 -2.40
C LYS A 130 16.50 3.00 -2.46
N GLY A 131 17.26 2.79 -3.50
CA GLY A 131 18.17 1.64 -3.63
C GLY A 131 17.67 0.46 -4.48
N LEU A 132 16.42 0.48 -4.98
CA LEU A 132 15.89 -0.60 -5.82
C LEU A 132 15.99 -0.25 -7.32
N GLN A 133 17.19 -0.32 -7.87
CA GLN A 133 17.39 -0.28 -9.34
C GLN A 133 17.70 -1.68 -9.92
N VAL A 134 17.13 -2.73 -9.34
CA VAL A 134 17.40 -4.12 -9.75
C VAL A 134 16.16 -4.68 -10.41
N ALA A 135 16.33 -5.32 -11.57
CA ALA A 135 15.25 -6.03 -12.23
C ALA A 135 14.75 -7.18 -11.34
N PRO A 136 13.46 -7.55 -11.41
CA PRO A 136 12.90 -8.61 -10.55
C PRO A 136 13.66 -9.92 -10.59
N GLN A 137 14.20 -10.28 -11.75
CA GLN A 137 15.00 -11.50 -11.97
C GLN A 137 16.41 -11.45 -11.36
N GLU A 138 16.89 -10.26 -11.00
CA GLU A 138 18.23 -10.06 -10.43
C GLU A 138 18.22 -9.95 -8.89
N THR A 139 17.03 -10.04 -8.32
CA THR A 139 16.87 -9.96 -6.86
C THR A 139 16.89 -11.36 -6.25
N GLU A 140 17.89 -11.64 -5.41
CA GLU A 140 17.96 -12.87 -4.64
C GLU A 140 16.93 -12.90 -3.51
N VAL A 141 16.38 -14.08 -3.23
CA VAL A 141 15.56 -14.35 -2.05
C VAL A 141 16.48 -14.97 -1.00
N GLU A 142 16.74 -14.24 0.08
CA GLU A 142 17.73 -14.64 1.10
C GLU A 142 17.32 -15.88 1.91
N SER A 143 16.02 -16.19 1.99
CA SER A 143 15.48 -17.34 2.73
C SER A 143 14.88 -18.43 1.83
N TYR A 144 15.57 -18.83 0.80
CA TYR A 144 15.11 -19.94 -0.02
C TYR A 144 15.29 -21.27 0.72
N VAL A 145 14.22 -21.83 1.24
CA VAL A 145 14.22 -23.17 1.84
C VAL A 145 14.24 -24.22 0.73
N VAL A 146 15.44 -24.69 0.38
CA VAL A 146 15.60 -25.80 -0.57
C VAL A 146 14.94 -27.05 0.02
N GLY A 147 13.96 -27.61 -0.69
CA GLY A 147 13.25 -28.84 -0.27
C GLY A 147 11.99 -28.57 0.59
N GLY A 148 11.63 -27.30 0.85
CA GLY A 148 10.40 -26.94 1.56
C GLY A 148 9.13 -26.94 0.70
N ILE A 149 9.24 -27.15 -0.60
CA ILE A 149 8.08 -27.25 -1.50
C ILE A 149 7.50 -28.64 -1.35
N LYS A 150 6.38 -28.74 -0.67
CA LYS A 150 5.57 -29.96 -0.68
C LYS A 150 4.97 -30.09 -2.08
N GLN A 151 5.52 -31.02 -2.85
CA GLN A 151 5.01 -31.31 -4.18
C GLN A 151 3.72 -32.15 -4.03
N ASP A 152 2.58 -31.50 -4.21
CA ASP A 152 1.26 -32.12 -4.16
C ASP A 152 0.78 -32.61 -5.55
N VAL A 153 1.64 -32.45 -6.58
CA VAL A 153 1.39 -32.92 -7.93
C VAL A 153 1.97 -34.33 -8.08
N SER A 154 1.11 -35.33 -8.20
CA SER A 154 1.48 -36.72 -8.55
C SER A 154 1.40 -36.97 -10.06
N LYS A 155 1.95 -38.06 -10.53
CA LYS A 155 1.86 -38.45 -11.96
C LYS A 155 0.40 -38.58 -12.44
N ASP A 156 -0.53 -38.81 -11.55
CA ASP A 156 -1.95 -39.02 -11.85
C ASP A 156 -2.79 -37.75 -11.76
N THR A 157 -2.21 -36.64 -11.26
CA THR A 157 -2.94 -35.36 -11.07
C THR A 157 -3.56 -34.82 -12.37
N PHE A 158 -2.93 -35.11 -13.50
CA PHE A 158 -3.39 -34.70 -14.84
C PHE A 158 -3.86 -35.86 -15.73
N SER A 159 -4.04 -37.06 -15.19
CA SER A 159 -4.44 -38.23 -15.97
C SER A 159 -5.83 -38.12 -16.62
N GLY A 160 -6.66 -37.22 -16.18
CA GLY A 160 -7.98 -36.91 -16.75
C GLY A 160 -7.98 -35.85 -17.87
N PHE A 161 -6.86 -35.18 -18.11
CA PHE A 161 -6.72 -34.20 -19.21
C PHE A 161 -6.26 -34.95 -20.49
N LYS A 162 -7.18 -35.08 -21.43
CA LYS A 162 -6.82 -35.46 -22.82
C LYS A 162 -6.44 -34.17 -23.57
N LEU A 163 -5.18 -34.09 -23.99
CA LEU A 163 -4.73 -33.12 -25.00
C LEU A 163 -5.27 -33.51 -26.37
#